data_3da1db04c2c454b938c4efe5c8ee8048
#
_entry.id   3da1db04c2c454b938c4efe5c8ee8048
#
_cell.length_a   1.000
_cell.length_b   1.000
_cell.length_c   1.000
_cell.angle_alpha   90.00
_cell.angle_beta   90.00
_cell.angle_gamma   90.00
#
_symmetry.space_group_name_H-M   'P 1'
#
loop_
_entity.id
_entity.type
_entity.pdbx_description
1 polymer ?
#
loop_
_entity_poly.entity_id
_entity_poly.type
_entity_poly.pdbx_seq_one_letter_code
_entity_poly.pdbx_strand_id
1 'polypeptide(L)' 'VKFNKELVQLVANKFEVSKDDAYSYCVLFFRTESGINNLIDICKQYGKSEKEIEGLMENE' A
#
# COMPACT_ATOMS: atom_id res chain seq x y z
N VAL A 1 -7.01 12.17 3.77
CA VAL A 1 -5.70 11.53 3.75
C VAL A 1 -5.40 11.02 2.34
N LYS A 2 -4.26 11.41 1.81
CA LYS A 2 -3.82 10.94 0.50
C LYS A 2 -2.74 9.90 0.67
N PHE A 3 -2.92 8.78 -0.01
CA PHE A 3 -1.90 7.74 -0.03
C PHE A 3 -0.96 7.97 -1.22
N ASN A 4 0.25 7.45 -1.11
CA ASN A 4 1.20 7.51 -2.20
C ASN A 4 0.62 6.79 -3.42
N LYS A 5 0.70 7.43 -4.59
CA LYS A 5 0.11 6.88 -5.82
C LYS A 5 0.70 5.52 -6.19
N GLU A 6 2.00 5.34 -5.97
CA GLU A 6 2.65 4.08 -6.26
C GLU A 6 2.16 2.97 -5.34
N LEU A 7 1.94 3.29 -4.06
CA LEU A 7 1.39 2.33 -3.10
C LEU A 7 0.01 1.85 -3.55
N VAL A 8 -0.85 2.80 -3.93
CA VAL A 8 -2.19 2.45 -4.42
C VAL A 8 -2.09 1.56 -5.65
N GLN A 9 -1.16 1.87 -6.55
CA GLN A 9 -0.97 1.07 -7.76
C GLN A 9 -0.50 -0.35 -7.43
N LEU A 10 0.39 -0.50 -6.45
CA LEU A 10 0.84 -1.83 -6.02
C LEU A 10 -0.32 -2.65 -5.46
N VAL A 11 -1.18 -2.03 -4.65
CA VAL A 11 -2.35 -2.69 -4.10
C VAL A 11 -3.32 -3.07 -5.21
N ALA A 12 -3.54 -2.18 -6.18
CA ALA A 12 -4.40 -2.45 -7.32
C ALA A 12 -3.90 -3.66 -8.10
N ASN A 13 -2.60 -3.74 -8.33
CA ASN A 13 -1.99 -4.86 -9.05
C ASN A 13 -2.08 -6.15 -8.25
N LYS A 14 -1.83 -6.07 -6.96
CA LYS A 14 -1.83 -7.26 -6.09
C LYS A 14 -3.19 -7.93 -6.05
N PHE A 15 -4.25 -7.14 -5.93
CA PHE A 15 -5.62 -7.65 -5.78
C PHE A 15 -6.41 -7.63 -7.09
N GLU A 16 -5.78 -7.16 -8.17
CA GLU A 16 -6.41 -7.08 -9.50
C GLU A 16 -7.73 -6.30 -9.45
N VAL A 17 -7.67 -5.13 -8.82
CA VAL A 17 -8.82 -4.24 -8.67
C VAL A 17 -8.49 -2.87 -9.25
N SER A 18 -9.52 -2.01 -9.36
CA SER A 18 -9.34 -0.64 -9.82
C SER A 18 -8.56 0.18 -8.79
N LYS A 19 -8.06 1.34 -9.21
CA LYS A 19 -7.39 2.26 -8.30
C LYS A 19 -8.31 2.75 -7.19
N ASP A 20 -9.58 2.97 -7.51
CA ASP A 20 -10.56 3.41 -6.52
C ASP A 20 -10.75 2.34 -5.44
N ASP A 21 -10.86 1.09 -5.85
CA ASP A 21 -10.98 -0.02 -4.91
C ASP A 21 -9.70 -0.19 -4.11
N ALA A 22 -8.54 -0.05 -4.77
CA ALA A 22 -7.25 -0.15 -4.10
C ALA A 22 -7.09 0.94 -3.04
N TYR A 23 -7.57 2.14 -3.34
CA TYR A 23 -7.56 3.23 -2.37
C TYR A 23 -8.37 2.85 -1.13
N SER A 24 -9.55 2.27 -1.33
CA SER A 24 -10.38 1.80 -0.22
C SER A 24 -9.66 0.72 0.60
N TYR A 25 -8.96 -0.18 -0.06
CA TYR A 25 -8.16 -1.19 0.63
C TYR A 25 -7.07 -0.54 1.48
N CYS A 26 -6.40 0.48 0.96
CA CYS A 26 -5.37 1.19 1.72
C CYS A 26 -5.96 1.82 2.98
N VAL A 27 -7.16 2.42 2.88
CA VAL A 27 -7.84 2.99 4.03
C VAL A 27 -8.03 1.93 5.11
N LEU A 28 -8.47 0.73 4.72
CA LEU A 28 -8.67 -0.36 5.67
C LEU A 28 -7.36 -0.88 6.26
N PHE A 29 -6.34 -1.05 5.42
CA PHE A 29 -5.04 -1.55 5.87
C PHE A 29 -4.39 -0.61 6.88
N PHE A 30 -4.50 0.70 6.68
CA PHE A 30 -3.88 1.68 7.58
C PHE A 30 -4.59 1.81 8.92
N ARG A 31 -5.73 1.16 9.12
CA ARG A 31 -6.47 1.22 10.37
C ARG A 31 -5.88 0.36 11.48
N THR A 32 -5.14 -0.67 11.12
CA THR A 32 -4.58 -1.61 12.10
C THR A 32 -3.11 -1.84 11.82
N GLU A 33 -2.39 -2.21 12.87
CA GLU A 33 -0.98 -2.57 12.76
C GLU A 33 -0.80 -3.78 11.85
N SER A 34 -1.71 -4.75 11.97
CA SER A 34 -1.72 -5.94 11.14
C SER A 34 -1.88 -5.58 9.66
N GLY A 35 -2.77 -4.63 9.37
CA GLY A 35 -2.98 -4.14 8.00
C GLY A 35 -1.74 -3.44 7.46
N ILE A 36 -1.10 -2.62 8.27
CA ILE A 36 0.14 -1.94 7.87
C ILE A 36 1.22 -2.98 7.54
N ASN A 37 1.35 -4.01 8.36
CA ASN A 37 2.31 -5.09 8.09
C ASN A 37 1.99 -5.81 6.79
N ASN A 38 0.72 -6.00 6.48
CA ASN A 38 0.31 -6.60 5.21
C ASN A 38 0.74 -5.74 4.02
N LEU A 39 0.59 -4.42 4.12
CA LEU A 39 1.04 -3.52 3.05
C LEU A 39 2.55 -3.61 2.87
N ILE A 40 3.30 -3.66 3.97
CA ILE A 40 4.75 -3.80 3.91
C ILE A 40 5.13 -5.09 3.20
N ASP A 41 4.45 -6.19 3.51
CA ASP A 41 4.71 -7.47 2.85
C ASP A 41 4.40 -7.41 1.36
N ILE A 42 3.32 -6.74 0.97
CA ILE A 42 2.98 -6.55 -0.44
C ILE A 42 4.10 -5.80 -1.15
N CYS A 43 4.59 -4.73 -0.55
CA CYS A 43 5.70 -3.96 -1.12
C CYS A 43 6.94 -4.83 -1.30
N LYS A 44 7.25 -5.67 -0.32
CA LYS A 44 8.39 -6.58 -0.40
C LYS A 44 8.23 -7.59 -1.54
N GLN A 45 7.01 -8.06 -1.77
CA GLN A 45 6.72 -9.00 -2.86
C GLN A 45 7.02 -8.36 -4.22
N TYR A 46 6.91 -7.05 -4.33
CA TYR A 46 7.22 -6.32 -5.56
C TYR A 46 8.67 -5.82 -5.61
N GLY A 47 9.51 -6.32 -4.71
CA GLY A 47 10.94 -6.04 -4.74
C GLY A 47 11.34 -4.68 -4.18
N LYS A 48 10.49 -4.05 -3.38
CA LYS A 48 10.81 -2.75 -2.79
C LYS A 48 11.76 -2.93 -1.61
N SER A 49 12.74 -2.02 -1.49
CA SER A 49 13.64 -1.99 -0.35
C SER A 49 12.96 -1.35 0.85
N GLU A 50 13.54 -1.53 2.03
CA GLU A 50 12.99 -0.92 3.25
C GLU A 50 12.85 0.60 3.11
N LYS A 51 13.84 1.24 2.50
CA LYS A 51 13.82 2.68 2.30
C LYS A 51 12.70 3.12 1.37
N GLU A 52 12.50 2.35 0.29
CA GLU A 52 11.39 2.61 -0.63
C GLU A 52 10.05 2.42 0.05
N ILE A 53 9.93 1.38 0.88
CA ILE A 53 8.70 1.09 1.62
C ILE A 53 8.37 2.23 2.58
N GLU A 54 9.38 2.77 3.28
CA GLU A 54 9.16 3.92 4.16
C GLU A 54 8.52 5.08 3.40
N GLY A 55 9.05 5.40 2.22
CA GLY A 55 8.50 6.46 1.38
C GLY A 55 7.08 6.16 0.90
N LEU A 56 6.83 4.91 0.54
CA LEU A 56 5.50 4.51 0.06
C LEU A 56 4.46 4.54 1.16
N MET A 57 4.85 4.30 2.39
CA MET A 57 3.92 4.25 3.52
C MET A 57 3.61 5.64 4.11
N GLU A 58 4.34 6.67 3.66
CA GLU A 58 4.06 8.03 4.11
C GLU A 58 2.77 8.55 3.48
N ASN A 59 1.93 9.17 4.30
CA ASN A 59 0.71 9.83 3.83
C ASN A 59 1.02 11.26 3.44
N GLU A 60 0.42 11.70 2.35
CA GLU A 60 0.54 13.09 1.92
C GLU A 60 -0.47 14.00 2.58
#